data_6fd7bce9973e816fb36d6fa5b80285ca
#
_entry.id   6fd7bce9973e816fb36d6fa5b80285ca
#
_cell.length_a   1.000
_cell.length_b   1.000
_cell.length_c   1.000
_cell.angle_alpha   90.00
_cell.angle_beta   90.00
_cell.angle_gamma   90.00
#
_symmetry.space_group_name_H-M   'P 1'
#
loop_
_entity.id
_entity.type
_entity.pdbx_description
1 polymer ?
#
loop_
_entity_poly.entity_id
_entity_poly.type
_entity_poly.pdbx_seq_one_letter_code
_entity_poly.pdbx_strand_id
1 'polypeptide(L)'
;PIDGEIIEGSGSFNESNITGESIPAYKKSNDFVYSSTILESGYVKIKAKKIGDDCSINTIIKLVEEAANSKAPISKLVDKISLFFVPIIILISLVVFIFYLSFNYSFNDAFNYAISVLVIACPCALGLATPVAIMVGTGKGAQLGLLIKNAEILENAHRIKTIVLDKTGTITMGKPCVTDFIVFKKEDDLLSKIYSLEIKSEHPLANAIISYVKLKESNIINYHVVNYQAIEGVGVSGYINNDFYQIGNIRCLKDNNYINDKIDHLSLEGKTTLVIAKNNEVISLISLKDIIRKDSKEAIRLLKNKGIKIIMLTGDNELTAKNIAKEVDINEVRANVLPIDKEKIIKDIPHNKNNLVAMVGDGVNDALALTTSDIGIAIGGGTDIAIESSDIVLIRNSLLDVLNVINLSKRVYFTIIGNLFWAFIYNCIGILFATGMFVPLLGENFKLSPMIGSACMAFSSIFVVLNALTINLFKPKAYNNKKVNGEISNMEKIELNVNGMMCMHCVKHVKEALLSCNGVKHVDVYLDSKKAIIEGNNLSKDKLINAVKNAGYDAF
;
A
#
# COMPACT_ATOMS: atom_id res chain seq x y z
N PRO A 1 1.38 21.64 13.87
CA PRO A 1 1.92 20.63 12.95
C PRO A 1 2.19 21.28 11.59
N ILE A 2 3.25 20.83 10.91
CA ILE A 2 3.61 21.26 9.55
C ILE A 2 4.08 20.03 8.76
N ASP A 3 3.76 19.98 7.47
CA ASP A 3 4.42 19.11 6.52
C ASP A 3 5.39 19.93 5.69
N GLY A 4 6.55 19.38 5.34
CA GLY A 4 7.56 20.13 4.64
C GLY A 4 8.60 19.29 3.94
N GLU A 5 9.49 20.00 3.24
CA GLU A 5 10.61 19.44 2.49
C GLU A 5 11.92 19.82 3.18
N ILE A 6 12.83 18.87 3.30
CA ILE A 6 14.15 19.13 3.88
C ILE A 6 14.98 19.95 2.89
N ILE A 7 15.40 21.14 3.30
CA ILE A 7 16.27 22.02 2.50
C ILE A 7 17.75 21.86 2.85
N GLU A 8 18.05 21.44 4.09
CA GLU A 8 19.43 21.29 4.58
C GLU A 8 19.50 20.17 5.61
N GLY A 9 20.57 19.38 5.58
CA GLY A 9 20.84 18.31 6.52
C GLY A 9 20.23 16.96 6.15
N SER A 10 20.30 16.03 7.10
CA SER A 10 19.72 14.67 6.99
C SER A 10 19.53 14.07 8.37
N GLY A 11 18.65 13.07 8.46
CA GLY A 11 18.41 12.40 9.73
C GLY A 11 17.43 11.22 9.62
N SER A 12 17.29 10.47 10.70
CA SER A 12 16.36 9.36 10.81
C SER A 12 15.07 9.81 11.50
N PHE A 13 13.95 9.62 10.83
CA PHE A 13 12.62 10.01 11.30
C PHE A 13 11.81 8.78 11.69
N ASN A 14 11.27 8.81 12.90
CA ASN A 14 10.24 7.85 13.31
C ASN A 14 8.89 8.29 12.74
N GLU A 15 8.41 7.55 11.76
CA GLU A 15 7.15 7.81 11.06
C GLU A 15 6.04 6.84 11.48
N SER A 16 6.25 6.08 12.56
CA SER A 16 5.32 5.03 13.01
C SER A 16 3.89 5.51 13.25
N ASN A 17 3.70 6.78 13.63
CA ASN A 17 2.39 7.40 13.83
C ASN A 17 1.59 7.57 12.53
N ILE A 18 2.27 7.61 11.37
CA ILE A 18 1.63 7.81 10.06
C ILE A 18 1.69 6.53 9.24
N THR A 19 2.87 5.92 9.13
CA THR A 19 3.08 4.74 8.30
C THR A 19 2.80 3.43 9.03
N GLY A 20 2.79 3.43 10.36
CA GLY A 20 2.72 2.22 11.18
C GLY A 20 4.01 1.37 11.16
N GLU A 21 5.10 1.88 10.57
CA GLU A 21 6.40 1.19 10.53
C GLU A 21 7.25 1.61 11.73
N SER A 22 7.79 0.62 12.45
CA SER A 22 8.61 0.87 13.64
C SER A 22 10.09 1.18 13.32
N ILE A 23 10.52 0.99 12.06
CA ILE A 23 11.90 1.26 11.65
C ILE A 23 11.98 2.72 11.18
N PRO A 24 12.86 3.55 11.79
CA PRO A 24 13.01 4.93 11.39
C PRO A 24 13.45 5.07 9.92
N ALA A 25 12.82 6.00 9.21
CA ALA A 25 13.13 6.31 7.82
C ALA A 25 14.27 7.34 7.75
N TYR A 26 15.36 7.02 7.06
CA TYR A 26 16.43 7.98 6.82
C TYR A 26 16.05 8.93 5.69
N LYS A 27 16.10 10.24 5.96
CA LYS A 27 15.75 11.32 5.03
C LYS A 27 16.86 12.35 4.90
N LYS A 28 16.98 12.91 3.70
CA LYS A 28 17.99 13.89 3.30
C LYS A 28 17.37 15.07 2.56
N SER A 29 18.17 16.02 2.13
CA SER A 29 17.71 17.17 1.34
C SER A 29 16.84 16.75 0.15
N ASN A 30 15.74 17.45 -0.07
CA ASN A 30 14.63 17.24 -1.01
C ASN A 30 13.69 16.06 -0.64
N ASP A 31 13.86 15.40 0.51
CA ASP A 31 12.88 14.44 0.99
C ASP A 31 11.76 15.15 1.77
N PHE A 32 10.54 14.62 1.65
CA PHE A 32 9.37 15.17 2.32
C PHE A 32 9.23 14.60 3.73
N VAL A 33 8.91 15.46 4.71
CA VAL A 33 8.64 15.10 6.11
C VAL A 33 7.23 15.50 6.49
N TYR A 34 6.59 14.61 7.25
CA TYR A 34 5.21 14.76 7.68
C TYR A 34 5.13 15.27 9.13
N SER A 35 4.08 16.02 9.43
CA SER A 35 3.70 16.33 10.80
C SER A 35 3.48 15.04 11.62
N SER A 36 3.68 15.13 12.94
CA SER A 36 3.60 13.98 13.87
C SER A 36 4.70 12.92 13.70
N THR A 37 5.74 13.18 12.90
CA THR A 37 6.97 12.38 12.89
C THR A 37 8.01 12.96 13.82
N ILE A 38 8.89 12.13 14.35
CA ILE A 38 9.91 12.52 15.32
C ILE A 38 11.30 12.27 14.74
N LEU A 39 12.15 13.30 14.70
CA LEU A 39 13.55 13.16 14.34
C LEU A 39 14.30 12.47 15.51
N GLU A 40 14.73 11.23 15.31
CA GLU A 40 15.47 10.45 16.32
C GLU A 40 16.97 10.77 16.32
N SER A 41 17.52 11.04 15.14
CA SER A 41 18.95 11.36 14.99
C SER A 41 19.19 12.25 13.78
N GLY A 42 20.22 13.09 13.85
CA GLY A 42 20.61 14.02 12.78
C GLY A 42 20.15 15.45 13.02
N TYR A 43 20.32 16.28 12.02
CA TYR A 43 19.89 17.69 11.98
C TYR A 43 19.26 17.96 10.61
N VAL A 44 18.11 18.64 10.62
CA VAL A 44 17.42 19.02 9.38
C VAL A 44 16.83 20.42 9.50
N LYS A 45 16.85 21.15 8.38
CA LYS A 45 16.12 22.39 8.19
C LYS A 45 15.03 22.14 7.16
N ILE A 46 13.78 22.41 7.55
CA ILE A 46 12.60 22.05 6.77
C ILE A 46 11.93 23.33 6.27
N LYS A 47 11.56 23.36 4.99
CA LYS A 47 10.69 24.38 4.42
C LYS A 47 9.25 23.88 4.51
N ALA A 48 8.42 24.58 5.29
CA ALA A 48 6.99 24.26 5.38
C ALA A 48 6.30 24.36 4.02
N LYS A 49 5.52 23.32 3.67
CA LYS A 49 4.71 23.24 2.44
C LYS A 49 3.22 23.24 2.76
N LYS A 50 2.81 22.54 3.84
CA LYS A 50 1.45 22.51 4.34
C LYS A 50 1.45 22.86 5.84
N ILE A 51 0.47 23.64 6.27
CA ILE A 51 0.33 24.12 7.65
C ILE A 51 -1.10 23.98 8.14
N GLY A 52 -1.28 23.86 9.46
CA GLY A 52 -2.61 23.82 10.07
C GLY A 52 -3.44 22.64 9.56
N ASP A 53 -4.65 22.94 9.11
CA ASP A 53 -5.63 21.93 8.68
C ASP A 53 -5.26 21.17 7.40
N ASP A 54 -4.36 21.72 6.58
CA ASP A 54 -3.90 21.12 5.33
C ASP A 54 -2.79 20.07 5.55
N CYS A 55 -2.31 19.92 6.78
CA CYS A 55 -1.30 18.90 7.10
C CYS A 55 -1.84 17.50 6.95
N SER A 56 -0.98 16.59 6.51
CA SER A 56 -1.33 15.16 6.28
C SER A 56 -2.00 14.52 7.49
N ILE A 57 -1.56 14.82 8.72
CA ILE A 57 -2.17 14.27 9.94
C ILE A 57 -3.63 14.72 10.10
N ASN A 58 -3.95 15.98 9.80
CA ASN A 58 -5.31 16.47 9.93
C ASN A 58 -6.23 15.91 8.83
N THR A 59 -5.69 15.68 7.62
CA THR A 59 -6.39 14.95 6.56
C THR A 59 -6.72 13.52 7.00
N ILE A 60 -5.77 12.82 7.64
CA ILE A 60 -5.99 11.48 8.18
C ILE A 60 -7.09 11.50 9.25
N ILE A 61 -7.04 12.46 10.19
CA ILE A 61 -8.06 12.60 11.24
C ILE A 61 -9.45 12.81 10.62
N LYS A 62 -9.58 13.74 9.67
CA LYS A 62 -10.85 14.01 8.97
C LYS A 62 -11.40 12.76 8.28
N LEU A 63 -10.57 12.02 7.55
CA LEU A 63 -11.01 10.78 6.88
C LEU A 63 -11.49 9.71 7.88
N VAL A 64 -10.82 9.57 9.03
CA VAL A 64 -11.23 8.61 10.07
C VAL A 64 -12.55 9.04 10.70
N GLU A 65 -12.75 10.35 10.96
CA GLU A 65 -14.00 10.89 11.50
C GLU A 65 -15.16 10.74 10.52
N GLU A 66 -14.95 11.03 9.24
CA GLU A 66 -15.95 10.85 8.17
C GLU A 66 -16.36 9.37 8.06
N ALA A 67 -15.39 8.47 8.06
CA ALA A 67 -15.65 7.03 8.03
C ALA A 67 -16.45 6.56 9.26
N ALA A 68 -16.07 7.02 10.44
CA ALA A 68 -16.77 6.65 11.69
C ALA A 68 -18.20 7.18 11.75
N ASN A 69 -18.47 8.35 11.16
CA ASN A 69 -19.79 8.99 11.13
C ASN A 69 -20.67 8.50 9.97
N SER A 70 -20.11 7.80 8.99
CA SER A 70 -20.86 7.28 7.85
C SER A 70 -21.65 6.03 8.23
N LYS A 71 -22.80 5.81 7.55
CA LYS A 71 -23.66 4.64 7.79
C LYS A 71 -23.29 3.47 6.87
N ALA A 72 -22.89 2.35 7.45
CA ALA A 72 -22.70 1.10 6.73
C ALA A 72 -24.04 0.54 6.19
N PRO A 73 -24.07 -0.13 5.03
CA PRO A 73 -25.26 -0.78 4.47
C PRO A 73 -25.97 -1.71 5.44
N ILE A 74 -25.22 -2.47 6.24
CA ILE A 74 -25.77 -3.39 7.24
C ILE A 74 -26.55 -2.66 8.35
N SER A 75 -26.22 -1.40 8.66
CA SER A 75 -27.00 -0.59 9.60
C SER A 75 -28.43 -0.35 9.11
N LYS A 76 -28.61 -0.14 7.80
CA LYS A 76 -29.94 0.03 7.18
C LYS A 76 -30.79 -1.24 7.30
N LEU A 77 -30.16 -2.43 7.27
CA LEU A 77 -30.85 -3.71 7.48
C LEU A 77 -31.26 -3.85 8.95
N VAL A 78 -30.39 -3.48 9.89
CA VAL A 78 -30.68 -3.48 11.32
C VAL A 78 -31.86 -2.56 11.65
N ASP A 79 -31.88 -1.34 11.07
CA ASP A 79 -32.98 -0.38 11.24
C ASP A 79 -34.31 -0.97 10.75
N LYS A 80 -34.33 -1.66 9.60
CA LYS A 80 -35.52 -2.35 9.08
C LYS A 80 -35.99 -3.48 10.00
N ILE A 81 -35.08 -4.30 10.51
CA ILE A 81 -35.43 -5.38 11.45
C ILE A 81 -36.07 -4.78 12.70
N SER A 82 -35.49 -3.71 13.24
CA SER A 82 -36.02 -3.03 14.44
C SER A 82 -37.42 -2.47 14.24
N LEU A 83 -37.74 -1.95 13.04
CA LEU A 83 -39.09 -1.45 12.70
C LEU A 83 -40.19 -2.52 12.82
N PHE A 84 -39.90 -3.78 12.52
CA PHE A 84 -40.85 -4.88 12.68
C PHE A 84 -40.77 -5.53 14.06
N PHE A 85 -39.57 -5.63 14.62
CA PHE A 85 -39.32 -6.30 15.89
C PHE A 85 -40.05 -5.61 17.05
N VAL A 86 -39.98 -4.28 17.17
CA VAL A 86 -40.56 -3.53 18.26
C VAL A 86 -42.10 -3.68 18.34
N PRO A 87 -42.87 -3.47 17.26
CA PRO A 87 -44.32 -3.72 17.28
C PRO A 87 -44.72 -5.15 17.66
N ILE A 88 -43.95 -6.14 17.15
CA ILE A 88 -44.20 -7.57 17.50
C ILE A 88 -44.01 -7.80 19.01
N ILE A 89 -42.98 -7.24 19.60
CA ILE A 89 -42.71 -7.37 21.03
C ILE A 89 -43.80 -6.72 21.87
N ILE A 90 -44.27 -5.54 21.49
CA ILE A 90 -45.41 -4.88 22.17
C ILE A 90 -46.63 -5.78 22.12
N LEU A 91 -46.92 -6.39 20.96
CA LEU A 91 -48.04 -7.33 20.83
C LEU A 91 -47.86 -8.55 21.73
N ILE A 92 -46.68 -9.16 21.74
CA ILE A 92 -46.35 -10.31 22.61
C ILE A 92 -46.56 -9.93 24.09
N SER A 93 -46.05 -8.78 24.51
CA SER A 93 -46.21 -8.28 25.87
C SER A 93 -47.70 -8.12 26.27
N LEU A 94 -48.50 -7.55 25.36
CA LEU A 94 -49.94 -7.40 25.56
C LEU A 94 -50.65 -8.76 25.66
N VAL A 95 -50.32 -9.69 24.78
CA VAL A 95 -50.85 -11.05 24.82
C VAL A 95 -50.49 -11.75 26.13
N VAL A 96 -49.23 -11.65 26.57
CA VAL A 96 -48.76 -12.22 27.84
C VAL A 96 -49.53 -11.61 29.03
N PHE A 97 -49.73 -10.29 29.02
CA PHE A 97 -50.49 -9.60 30.06
C PHE A 97 -51.94 -10.11 30.14
N ILE A 98 -52.65 -10.18 29.02
CA ILE A 98 -54.05 -10.64 28.96
C ILE A 98 -54.14 -12.13 29.35
N PHE A 99 -53.16 -12.95 28.90
CA PHE A 99 -53.10 -14.36 29.19
C PHE A 99 -53.06 -14.60 30.71
N TYR A 100 -52.11 -13.97 31.43
CA TYR A 100 -52.00 -14.16 32.89
C TYR A 100 -53.18 -13.63 33.64
N LEU A 101 -53.82 -12.51 33.23
CA LEU A 101 -55.05 -12.03 33.80
C LEU A 101 -56.21 -13.03 33.64
N SER A 102 -56.31 -13.66 32.48
CA SER A 102 -57.33 -14.68 32.18
C SER A 102 -57.18 -15.97 33.00
N PHE A 103 -55.99 -16.26 33.46
CA PHE A 103 -55.70 -17.40 34.33
C PHE A 103 -55.70 -17.07 35.83
N ASN A 104 -56.35 -15.94 36.22
CA ASN A 104 -56.52 -15.49 37.59
C ASN A 104 -55.21 -15.18 38.37
N TYR A 105 -54.13 -14.85 37.67
CA TYR A 105 -52.94 -14.32 38.32
C TYR A 105 -53.20 -12.88 38.82
N SER A 106 -52.43 -12.45 39.83
CA SER A 106 -52.56 -11.08 40.32
C SER A 106 -52.21 -10.06 39.20
N PHE A 107 -52.80 -8.88 39.23
CA PHE A 107 -52.47 -7.80 38.32
C PHE A 107 -50.97 -7.50 38.33
N ASN A 108 -50.35 -7.50 39.50
CA ASN A 108 -48.91 -7.25 39.67
C ASN A 108 -48.07 -8.32 38.99
N ASP A 109 -48.45 -9.60 39.04
CA ASP A 109 -47.73 -10.68 38.37
C ASP A 109 -47.87 -10.59 36.86
N ALA A 110 -49.09 -10.41 36.35
CA ALA A 110 -49.34 -10.24 34.93
C ALA A 110 -48.56 -9.05 34.36
N PHE A 111 -48.55 -7.93 35.10
CA PHE A 111 -47.84 -6.72 34.72
C PHE A 111 -46.31 -6.93 34.76
N ASN A 112 -45.78 -7.63 35.75
CA ASN A 112 -44.36 -7.98 35.83
C ASN A 112 -43.89 -8.84 34.64
N TYR A 113 -44.67 -9.85 34.23
CA TYR A 113 -44.34 -10.64 33.04
C TYR A 113 -44.33 -9.78 31.75
N ALA A 114 -45.36 -8.96 31.57
CA ALA A 114 -45.48 -8.07 30.43
C ALA A 114 -44.30 -7.08 30.36
N ILE A 115 -43.96 -6.43 31.47
CA ILE A 115 -42.80 -5.51 31.53
C ILE A 115 -41.50 -6.27 31.33
N SER A 116 -41.32 -7.47 31.90
CA SER A 116 -40.12 -8.28 31.70
C SER A 116 -39.88 -8.55 30.20
N VAL A 117 -40.95 -8.87 29.44
CA VAL A 117 -40.88 -9.05 27.99
C VAL A 117 -40.43 -7.77 27.28
N LEU A 118 -41.01 -6.61 27.64
CA LEU A 118 -40.62 -5.31 27.01
C LEU A 118 -39.18 -4.95 27.34
N VAL A 119 -38.73 -5.15 28.57
CA VAL A 119 -37.38 -4.80 29.01
C VAL A 119 -36.34 -5.66 28.31
N ILE A 120 -36.49 -7.00 28.33
CA ILE A 120 -35.49 -7.90 27.75
C ILE A 120 -35.41 -7.79 26.24
N ALA A 121 -36.49 -7.35 25.59
CA ALA A 121 -36.58 -7.21 24.15
C ALA A 121 -35.94 -5.93 23.60
N CYS A 122 -35.40 -5.06 24.46
CA CYS A 122 -34.70 -3.85 23.98
C CYS A 122 -33.54 -4.21 23.03
N PRO A 123 -33.52 -3.74 21.77
CA PRO A 123 -32.45 -4.03 20.85
C PRO A 123 -31.22 -3.11 21.02
N CYS A 124 -30.90 -2.73 22.28
CA CYS A 124 -29.86 -1.77 22.61
C CYS A 124 -28.47 -2.21 22.06
N ALA A 125 -28.12 -3.46 22.25
CA ALA A 125 -26.87 -4.05 21.73
C ALA A 125 -26.84 -4.10 20.20
N LEU A 126 -28.00 -4.28 19.54
CA LEU A 126 -28.13 -4.33 18.10
C LEU A 126 -27.75 -2.98 17.46
N GLY A 127 -28.18 -1.86 18.07
CA GLY A 127 -27.85 -0.50 17.62
C GLY A 127 -26.36 -0.15 17.76
N LEU A 128 -25.65 -0.75 18.73
CA LEU A 128 -24.22 -0.51 18.97
C LEU A 128 -23.29 -1.43 18.15
N ALA A 129 -23.78 -2.57 17.69
CA ALA A 129 -22.97 -3.63 17.06
C ALA A 129 -22.20 -3.12 15.83
N THR A 130 -22.83 -2.36 14.96
CA THR A 130 -22.22 -1.86 13.71
C THR A 130 -21.35 -0.63 13.95
N PRO A 131 -21.82 0.46 14.60
CA PRO A 131 -21.01 1.67 14.76
C PRO A 131 -19.69 1.42 15.51
N VAL A 132 -19.72 0.65 16.58
CA VAL A 132 -18.51 0.37 17.37
C VAL A 132 -17.50 -0.46 16.55
N ALA A 133 -17.95 -1.47 15.81
CA ALA A 133 -17.07 -2.28 14.98
C ALA A 133 -16.45 -1.48 13.82
N ILE A 134 -17.23 -0.58 13.20
CA ILE A 134 -16.74 0.33 12.16
C ILE A 134 -15.69 1.28 12.73
N MET A 135 -15.99 1.94 13.86
CA MET A 135 -15.06 2.89 14.50
C MET A 135 -13.74 2.21 14.88
N VAL A 136 -13.78 1.03 15.49
CA VAL A 136 -12.57 0.26 15.83
C VAL A 136 -11.85 -0.20 14.56
N GLY A 137 -12.60 -0.61 13.53
CA GLY A 137 -12.04 -1.06 12.24
C GLY A 137 -11.34 0.05 11.46
N THR A 138 -11.95 1.23 11.35
CA THR A 138 -11.35 2.41 10.69
C THR A 138 -10.14 2.91 11.47
N GLY A 139 -10.23 2.99 12.79
CA GLY A 139 -9.10 3.35 13.65
C GLY A 139 -7.94 2.37 13.52
N LYS A 140 -8.21 1.05 13.46
CA LYS A 140 -7.19 0.04 13.20
C LYS A 140 -6.60 0.15 11.81
N GLY A 141 -7.42 0.43 10.79
CA GLY A 141 -6.97 0.71 9.43
C GLY A 141 -5.98 1.87 9.40
N ALA A 142 -6.35 3.01 9.99
CA ALA A 142 -5.51 4.21 10.05
C ALA A 142 -4.16 3.94 10.74
N GLN A 143 -4.15 3.22 11.88
CA GLN A 143 -2.91 2.79 12.54
C GLN A 143 -1.98 1.95 11.65
N LEU A 144 -2.55 1.26 10.67
CA LEU A 144 -1.82 0.44 9.71
C LEU A 144 -1.51 1.19 8.40
N GLY A 145 -1.79 2.49 8.32
CA GLY A 145 -1.63 3.27 7.11
C GLY A 145 -2.65 2.95 6.01
N LEU A 146 -3.81 2.38 6.38
CA LEU A 146 -4.92 2.06 5.48
C LEU A 146 -6.05 3.06 5.75
N LEU A 147 -6.12 4.15 4.98
CA LEU A 147 -7.14 5.17 5.13
C LEU A 147 -8.38 4.79 4.32
N ILE A 148 -9.50 4.59 4.99
CA ILE A 148 -10.77 4.17 4.39
C ILE A 148 -11.77 5.29 4.58
N LYS A 149 -12.32 5.84 3.49
CA LYS A 149 -13.15 7.05 3.52
C LYS A 149 -14.52 6.88 4.18
N ASN A 150 -15.11 5.70 4.09
CA ASN A 150 -16.44 5.49 4.66
C ASN A 150 -16.69 4.05 5.11
N ALA A 151 -17.73 3.87 5.93
CA ALA A 151 -18.12 2.58 6.47
C ALA A 151 -18.59 1.58 5.42
N GLU A 152 -19.20 2.05 4.32
CA GLU A 152 -19.67 1.21 3.22
C GLU A 152 -18.49 0.51 2.54
N ILE A 153 -17.41 1.24 2.29
CA ILE A 153 -16.19 0.70 1.70
C ILE A 153 -15.53 -0.32 2.65
N LEU A 154 -15.44 0.01 3.95
CA LEU A 154 -14.90 -0.94 4.94
C LEU A 154 -15.75 -2.21 5.03
N GLU A 155 -17.07 -2.11 4.94
CA GLU A 155 -17.98 -3.26 4.91
C GLU A 155 -17.78 -4.09 3.64
N ASN A 156 -17.68 -3.45 2.47
CA ASN A 156 -17.76 -4.12 1.17
C ASN A 156 -16.43 -4.62 0.62
N ALA A 157 -15.28 -4.09 1.05
CA ALA A 157 -13.97 -4.44 0.48
C ALA A 157 -13.65 -5.95 0.54
N HIS A 158 -14.23 -6.71 1.47
CA HIS A 158 -14.08 -8.17 1.50
C HIS A 158 -14.76 -8.91 0.34
N ARG A 159 -15.67 -8.22 -0.42
CA ARG A 159 -16.38 -8.75 -1.59
C ARG A 159 -15.62 -8.53 -2.90
N ILE A 160 -14.45 -7.93 -2.86
CA ILE A 160 -13.59 -7.77 -4.04
C ILE A 160 -13.22 -9.15 -4.59
N LYS A 161 -13.53 -9.38 -5.87
CA LYS A 161 -13.22 -10.62 -6.61
C LYS A 161 -12.33 -10.36 -7.82
N THR A 162 -12.31 -9.12 -8.32
CA THR A 162 -11.42 -8.70 -9.39
C THR A 162 -10.66 -7.47 -8.96
N ILE A 163 -9.35 -7.49 -9.16
CA ILE A 163 -8.48 -6.33 -8.93
C ILE A 163 -7.83 -5.97 -10.26
N VAL A 164 -8.01 -4.73 -10.64
CA VAL A 164 -7.33 -4.12 -11.78
C VAL A 164 -6.16 -3.32 -11.22
N LEU A 165 -4.95 -3.65 -11.65
CA LEU A 165 -3.73 -3.00 -11.21
C LEU A 165 -3.18 -2.14 -12.34
N ASP A 166 -2.93 -0.87 -12.09
CA ASP A 166 -2.05 -0.10 -12.97
C ASP A 166 -0.62 -0.65 -12.87
N LYS A 167 0.17 -0.50 -13.92
CA LYS A 167 1.57 -0.92 -13.90
C LYS A 167 2.43 0.10 -13.14
N THR A 168 2.42 1.35 -13.63
CA THR A 168 3.38 2.40 -13.25
C THR A 168 3.04 2.99 -11.88
N GLY A 169 4.01 3.03 -10.95
CA GLY A 169 3.74 3.54 -9.61
C GLY A 169 2.96 2.56 -8.70
N THR A 170 2.36 1.49 -9.26
CA THR A 170 1.55 0.49 -8.53
C THR A 170 2.26 -0.85 -8.44
N ILE A 171 2.40 -1.60 -9.53
CA ILE A 171 3.21 -2.84 -9.57
C ILE A 171 4.69 -2.48 -9.53
N THR A 172 5.07 -1.39 -10.18
CA THR A 172 6.42 -0.85 -10.22
C THR A 172 6.56 0.37 -9.31
N MET A 173 7.78 0.83 -9.10
CA MET A 173 8.06 1.98 -8.24
C MET A 173 7.73 3.32 -8.88
N GLY A 174 7.43 3.36 -10.19
CA GLY A 174 7.26 4.61 -10.95
C GLY A 174 8.55 5.41 -11.09
N LYS A 175 9.69 4.78 -10.84
CA LYS A 175 11.03 5.37 -10.92
C LYS A 175 11.86 4.58 -11.92
N PRO A 176 11.79 4.91 -13.21
CA PRO A 176 12.61 4.27 -14.22
C PRO A 176 14.09 4.45 -13.90
N CYS A 177 14.89 3.45 -14.20
CA CYS A 177 16.36 3.54 -14.14
C CYS A 177 16.97 3.04 -15.43
N VAL A 178 18.15 3.58 -15.76
CA VAL A 178 18.92 3.12 -16.91
C VAL A 178 19.51 1.75 -16.59
N THR A 179 19.19 0.76 -17.43
CA THR A 179 19.71 -0.61 -17.31
C THR A 179 20.83 -0.87 -18.29
N ASP A 180 20.74 -0.32 -19.51
CA ASP A 180 21.73 -0.52 -20.56
C ASP A 180 22.07 0.78 -21.25
N PHE A 181 23.34 0.94 -21.57
CA PHE A 181 23.86 2.03 -22.36
C PHE A 181 24.81 1.44 -23.41
N ILE A 182 24.38 1.42 -24.66
CA ILE A 182 25.08 0.77 -25.78
C ILE A 182 25.58 1.84 -26.72
N VAL A 183 26.90 1.95 -26.88
CA VAL A 183 27.53 2.92 -27.75
C VAL A 183 27.95 2.21 -29.04
N PHE A 184 27.52 2.74 -30.20
CA PHE A 184 27.90 2.27 -31.53
C PHE A 184 29.07 3.07 -32.13
N LYS A 185 29.07 4.38 -31.87
CA LYS A 185 30.13 5.28 -32.32
C LYS A 185 30.69 6.04 -31.13
N LYS A 186 32.02 6.07 -31.01
CA LYS A 186 32.68 6.89 -30.01
C LYS A 186 32.43 8.36 -30.30
N GLU A 187 31.95 9.07 -29.32
CA GLU A 187 31.74 10.51 -29.33
C GLU A 187 32.32 11.05 -28.04
N ASP A 188 33.17 12.08 -28.13
CA ASP A 188 33.76 12.73 -26.98
C ASP A 188 32.68 13.39 -26.13
N ASP A 189 32.75 13.23 -24.79
CA ASP A 189 31.83 13.79 -23.81
C ASP A 189 30.34 13.45 -24.07
N LEU A 190 30.06 12.26 -24.66
CA LEU A 190 28.71 11.84 -25.01
C LEU A 190 27.72 11.93 -23.83
N LEU A 191 28.11 11.48 -22.65
CA LEU A 191 27.27 11.55 -21.45
C LEU A 191 26.97 12.98 -21.04
N SER A 192 27.94 13.89 -21.14
CA SER A 192 27.76 15.32 -20.85
C SER A 192 26.81 16.00 -21.86
N LYS A 193 26.87 15.59 -23.15
CA LYS A 193 25.94 16.09 -24.17
C LYS A 193 24.52 15.59 -23.94
N ILE A 194 24.35 14.30 -23.59
CA ILE A 194 23.07 13.71 -23.19
C ILE A 194 22.50 14.47 -21.97
N TYR A 195 23.31 14.67 -20.95
CA TYR A 195 22.93 15.44 -19.76
C TYR A 195 22.43 16.83 -20.10
N SER A 196 23.14 17.54 -21.00
CA SER A 196 22.82 18.92 -21.39
C SER A 196 21.48 19.04 -22.13
N LEU A 197 21.07 18.01 -22.86
CA LEU A 197 19.75 17.93 -23.50
C LEU A 197 18.65 17.58 -22.49
N GLU A 198 18.87 16.54 -21.70
CA GLU A 198 17.84 15.99 -20.79
C GLU A 198 17.57 16.89 -19.58
N ILE A 199 18.53 17.71 -19.13
CA ILE A 199 18.32 18.62 -18.00
C ILE A 199 17.23 19.67 -18.26
N LYS A 200 16.88 19.91 -19.51
CA LYS A 200 15.81 20.83 -19.93
C LYS A 200 14.45 20.14 -20.04
N SER A 201 14.39 18.83 -19.88
CA SER A 201 13.18 18.02 -19.98
C SER A 201 12.61 17.72 -18.58
N GLU A 202 11.31 17.89 -18.42
CA GLU A 202 10.59 17.52 -17.20
C GLU A 202 10.10 16.05 -17.21
N HIS A 203 10.39 15.32 -18.29
CA HIS A 203 9.91 13.94 -18.44
C HIS A 203 10.56 12.99 -17.41
N PRO A 204 9.84 12.03 -16.81
CA PRO A 204 10.40 11.09 -15.83
C PRO A 204 11.60 10.29 -16.33
N LEU A 205 11.66 9.96 -17.63
CA LEU A 205 12.80 9.28 -18.25
C LEU A 205 14.06 10.16 -18.26
N ALA A 206 13.91 11.48 -18.46
CA ALA A 206 15.01 12.43 -18.40
C ALA A 206 15.70 12.43 -17.03
N ASN A 207 14.92 12.43 -15.95
CA ASN A 207 15.43 12.36 -14.58
C ASN A 207 16.24 11.08 -14.33
N ALA A 208 15.81 9.95 -14.91
CA ALA A 208 16.53 8.69 -14.81
C ALA A 208 17.87 8.74 -15.57
N ILE A 209 17.88 9.33 -16.76
CA ILE A 209 19.09 9.52 -17.58
C ILE A 209 20.06 10.47 -16.88
N ILE A 210 19.59 11.61 -16.37
CA ILE A 210 20.39 12.58 -15.61
C ILE A 210 21.05 11.91 -14.40
N SER A 211 20.27 11.11 -13.65
CA SER A 211 20.77 10.38 -12.49
C SER A 211 21.85 9.37 -12.86
N TYR A 212 21.66 8.66 -13.96
CA TYR A 212 22.64 7.71 -14.49
C TYR A 212 23.93 8.41 -14.89
N VAL A 213 23.86 9.55 -15.62
CA VAL A 213 25.04 10.32 -16.03
C VAL A 213 25.81 10.80 -14.81
N LYS A 214 25.12 11.36 -13.79
CA LYS A 214 25.75 11.81 -12.53
C LYS A 214 26.47 10.69 -11.77
N LEU A 215 26.02 9.45 -11.91
CA LEU A 215 26.67 8.29 -11.28
C LEU A 215 27.89 7.81 -12.07
N LYS A 216 27.90 7.98 -13.39
CA LYS A 216 28.96 7.46 -14.26
C LYS A 216 30.08 8.45 -14.51
N GLU A 217 29.80 9.73 -14.49
CA GLU A 217 30.75 10.80 -14.81
C GLU A 217 30.89 11.78 -13.66
N SER A 218 32.11 11.93 -13.14
CA SER A 218 32.41 12.83 -12.01
C SER A 218 32.51 14.31 -12.45
N ASN A 219 32.94 14.55 -13.71
CA ASN A 219 33.11 15.89 -14.30
C ASN A 219 32.15 16.06 -15.48
N ILE A 220 30.92 16.44 -15.20
CA ILE A 220 29.89 16.65 -16.23
C ILE A 220 30.03 18.08 -16.76
N ILE A 221 30.20 18.21 -18.06
CA ILE A 221 30.21 19.48 -18.77
C ILE A 221 28.78 19.80 -19.22
N ASN A 222 28.24 20.92 -18.75
CA ASN A 222 26.93 21.38 -19.20
C ASN A 222 27.09 22.25 -20.45
N TYR A 223 26.87 21.63 -21.62
CA TYR A 223 26.96 22.31 -22.90
C TYR A 223 25.77 23.25 -23.15
N HIS A 224 26.02 24.36 -23.84
CA HIS A 224 24.95 25.25 -24.27
C HIS A 224 24.16 24.61 -25.40
N VAL A 225 22.87 24.33 -25.20
CA VAL A 225 21.96 23.77 -26.20
C VAL A 225 21.18 24.88 -26.86
N VAL A 226 21.33 25.00 -28.20
CA VAL A 226 20.63 25.97 -29.05
C VAL A 226 19.45 25.28 -29.76
N ASN A 227 18.35 26.01 -29.97
CA ASN A 227 17.13 25.51 -30.63
C ASN A 227 16.61 24.18 -29.99
N TYR A 228 16.57 24.14 -28.65
CA TYR A 228 16.00 23.00 -27.93
C TYR A 228 14.52 22.82 -28.28
N GLN A 229 14.13 21.61 -28.60
CA GLN A 229 12.74 21.22 -28.88
C GLN A 229 12.41 19.93 -28.12
N ALA A 230 11.30 19.94 -27.40
CA ALA A 230 10.69 18.75 -26.84
C ALA A 230 9.41 18.44 -27.64
N ILE A 231 9.34 17.25 -28.22
CA ILE A 231 8.19 16.79 -29.01
C ILE A 231 7.53 15.66 -28.23
N GLU A 232 6.30 15.88 -27.82
CA GLU A 232 5.54 14.93 -27.02
C GLU A 232 5.41 13.57 -27.74
N GLY A 233 5.73 12.48 -27.03
CA GLY A 233 5.69 11.12 -27.56
C GLY A 233 6.83 10.77 -28.51
N VAL A 234 7.76 11.70 -28.82
CA VAL A 234 8.90 11.49 -29.72
C VAL A 234 10.22 11.58 -28.96
N GLY A 235 10.49 12.70 -28.30
CA GLY A 235 11.73 12.92 -27.55
C GLY A 235 12.19 14.37 -27.57
N VAL A 236 13.47 14.59 -27.29
CA VAL A 236 14.11 15.90 -27.22
C VAL A 236 15.19 16.06 -28.29
N SER A 237 15.40 17.28 -28.76
CA SER A 237 16.42 17.60 -29.76
C SER A 237 17.00 18.99 -29.54
N GLY A 238 18.20 19.23 -30.09
CA GLY A 238 18.85 20.53 -30.05
C GLY A 238 20.24 20.48 -30.63
N TYR A 239 20.83 21.67 -30.85
CA TYR A 239 22.18 21.82 -31.37
C TYR A 239 23.17 22.01 -30.21
N ILE A 240 24.26 21.23 -30.24
CA ILE A 240 25.42 21.38 -29.36
C ILE A 240 26.66 21.49 -30.27
N ASN A 241 27.43 22.58 -30.16
CA ASN A 241 28.63 22.82 -30.96
C ASN A 241 28.38 22.65 -32.48
N ASN A 242 27.27 23.17 -33.00
CA ASN A 242 26.80 23.07 -34.40
C ASN A 242 26.34 21.67 -34.86
N ASP A 243 26.48 20.63 -34.06
CA ASP A 243 25.93 19.30 -34.34
C ASP A 243 24.51 19.17 -33.78
N PHE A 244 23.62 18.52 -34.55
CA PHE A 244 22.23 18.27 -34.16
C PHE A 244 22.12 16.95 -33.40
N TYR A 245 21.69 17.01 -32.14
CA TYR A 245 21.47 15.83 -31.29
C TYR A 245 19.99 15.61 -31.04
N GLN A 246 19.59 14.34 -31.02
CA GLN A 246 18.23 13.89 -30.71
C GLN A 246 18.30 12.73 -29.73
N ILE A 247 17.39 12.74 -28.73
CA ILE A 247 17.21 11.64 -27.80
C ILE A 247 15.70 11.34 -27.77
N GLY A 248 15.31 10.11 -28.10
CA GLY A 248 13.90 9.77 -28.12
C GLY A 248 13.63 8.36 -28.63
N ASN A 249 12.35 8.08 -28.92
CA ASN A 249 11.99 6.78 -29.48
C ASN A 249 12.46 6.68 -30.97
N ILE A 250 12.38 5.47 -31.51
CA ILE A 250 12.86 5.21 -32.89
C ILE A 250 12.17 6.07 -33.97
N ARG A 251 10.97 6.61 -33.66
CA ARG A 251 10.22 7.49 -34.57
C ARG A 251 10.91 8.84 -34.83
N CYS A 252 11.92 9.19 -34.00
CA CYS A 252 12.76 10.37 -34.22
C CYS A 252 13.56 10.28 -35.50
N LEU A 253 13.74 9.08 -36.09
CA LEU A 253 14.67 8.79 -37.18
C LEU A 253 13.93 8.34 -38.43
N LYS A 254 14.36 8.84 -39.61
CA LYS A 254 13.67 8.57 -40.88
C LYS A 254 14.00 7.22 -41.53
N ASP A 255 15.14 6.58 -41.22
CA ASP A 255 15.56 5.27 -41.78
C ASP A 255 16.56 4.54 -40.87
N ASN A 256 16.20 3.38 -40.26
CA ASN A 256 17.17 2.61 -39.47
C ASN A 256 16.76 1.13 -39.24
N ASN A 257 16.75 0.34 -40.33
CA ASN A 257 16.37 -1.09 -40.22
C ASN A 257 17.36 -1.95 -39.42
N TYR A 258 18.64 -1.57 -39.30
CA TYR A 258 19.66 -2.39 -38.61
C TYR A 258 19.63 -2.31 -37.07
N ILE A 259 18.89 -1.37 -36.51
CA ILE A 259 18.80 -1.17 -35.06
C ILE A 259 17.51 -1.79 -34.48
N ASN A 260 16.50 -2.02 -35.33
CA ASN A 260 15.20 -2.54 -34.93
C ASN A 260 15.34 -3.86 -34.20
N ASP A 261 16.12 -4.82 -34.69
CA ASP A 261 16.32 -6.12 -34.03
C ASP A 261 16.85 -5.97 -32.60
N LYS A 262 17.73 -4.98 -32.37
CA LYS A 262 18.33 -4.76 -31.06
C LYS A 262 17.36 -4.06 -30.09
N ILE A 263 16.56 -3.12 -30.60
CA ILE A 263 15.49 -2.48 -29.85
C ILE A 263 14.40 -3.49 -29.52
N ASP A 264 14.03 -4.35 -30.47
CA ASP A 264 13.04 -5.40 -30.26
C ASP A 264 13.52 -6.40 -29.20
N HIS A 265 14.79 -6.80 -29.23
CA HIS A 265 15.36 -7.66 -28.21
C HIS A 265 15.30 -7.02 -26.81
N LEU A 266 15.67 -5.76 -26.67
CA LEU A 266 15.60 -5.01 -25.41
C LEU A 266 14.14 -4.81 -24.96
N SER A 267 13.23 -4.59 -25.90
CA SER A 267 11.79 -4.52 -25.63
C SER A 267 11.22 -5.86 -25.17
N LEU A 268 11.74 -6.98 -25.68
CA LEU A 268 11.43 -8.33 -25.19
C LEU A 268 11.86 -8.55 -23.73
N GLU A 269 12.84 -7.79 -23.22
CA GLU A 269 13.24 -7.79 -21.82
C GLU A 269 12.42 -6.83 -20.94
N GLY A 270 11.39 -6.19 -21.50
CA GLY A 270 10.52 -5.24 -20.79
C GLY A 270 11.18 -3.88 -20.56
N LYS A 271 12.12 -3.48 -21.43
CA LYS A 271 12.84 -2.20 -21.36
C LYS A 271 12.27 -1.20 -22.34
N THR A 272 12.22 0.06 -21.95
CA THR A 272 11.95 1.19 -22.85
C THR A 272 13.28 1.69 -23.40
N THR A 273 13.49 1.56 -24.71
CA THR A 273 14.75 1.93 -25.36
C THR A 273 14.59 3.26 -26.07
N LEU A 274 15.47 4.21 -25.76
CA LEU A 274 15.62 5.48 -26.43
C LEU A 274 16.86 5.45 -27.31
N VAL A 275 16.73 6.08 -28.47
CA VAL A 275 17.80 6.23 -29.44
C VAL A 275 18.45 7.59 -29.23
N ILE A 276 19.79 7.63 -29.31
CA ILE A 276 20.58 8.84 -29.27
C ILE A 276 21.21 8.98 -30.65
N ALA A 277 20.87 10.06 -31.35
CA ALA A 277 21.35 10.33 -32.69
C ALA A 277 22.09 11.67 -32.79
N LYS A 278 23.10 11.70 -33.65
CA LYS A 278 23.84 12.89 -34.05
C LYS A 278 23.69 13.09 -35.56
N ASN A 279 23.20 14.24 -35.97
CA ASN A 279 22.98 14.58 -37.41
C ASN A 279 22.17 13.49 -38.15
N ASN A 280 21.10 12.97 -37.51
CA ASN A 280 20.25 11.87 -37.99
C ASN A 280 20.92 10.48 -38.03
N GLU A 281 22.14 10.33 -37.53
CA GLU A 281 22.81 9.04 -37.43
C GLU A 281 22.80 8.53 -35.97
N VAL A 282 22.41 7.27 -35.77
CA VAL A 282 22.40 6.66 -34.43
C VAL A 282 23.81 6.43 -33.92
N ILE A 283 24.10 7.02 -32.76
CA ILE A 283 25.39 6.87 -32.08
C ILE A 283 25.32 6.00 -30.84
N SER A 284 24.16 5.93 -30.21
CA SER A 284 23.98 5.14 -28.96
C SER A 284 22.52 4.77 -28.72
N LEU A 285 22.30 3.74 -27.88
CA LEU A 285 21.02 3.39 -27.31
C LEU A 285 21.10 3.48 -25.79
N ILE A 286 20.03 3.96 -25.17
CA ILE A 286 19.86 3.94 -23.73
C ILE A 286 18.55 3.23 -23.39
N SER A 287 18.61 2.20 -22.57
CA SER A 287 17.42 1.44 -22.17
C SER A 287 17.10 1.67 -20.71
N LEU A 288 15.84 1.88 -20.46
CA LEU A 288 15.32 2.13 -19.12
C LEU A 288 14.29 1.06 -18.77
N LYS A 289 14.26 0.67 -17.51
CA LYS A 289 13.24 -0.23 -16.96
C LYS A 289 12.71 0.36 -15.65
N ASP A 290 11.40 0.29 -15.47
CA ASP A 290 10.81 0.63 -14.19
C ASP A 290 10.93 -0.57 -13.24
N ILE A 291 11.39 -0.33 -12.03
CA ILE A 291 11.71 -1.38 -11.06
C ILE A 291 10.42 -1.92 -10.46
N ILE A 292 10.20 -3.23 -10.55
CA ILE A 292 9.09 -3.89 -9.87
C ILE A 292 9.30 -3.77 -8.35
N ARG A 293 8.25 -3.43 -7.61
CA ARG A 293 8.30 -3.37 -6.14
C ARG A 293 8.61 -4.75 -5.57
N LYS A 294 9.41 -4.80 -4.53
CA LYS A 294 9.87 -6.04 -3.89
C LYS A 294 8.72 -6.94 -3.41
N ASP A 295 7.61 -6.34 -3.01
CA ASP A 295 6.42 -7.00 -2.47
C ASP A 295 5.36 -7.34 -3.52
N SER A 296 5.42 -6.78 -4.74
CA SER A 296 4.39 -6.96 -5.77
C SER A 296 4.14 -8.42 -6.11
N LYS A 297 5.19 -9.20 -6.35
CA LYS A 297 5.06 -10.63 -6.69
C LYS A 297 4.39 -11.43 -5.57
N GLU A 298 4.79 -11.19 -4.33
CA GLU A 298 4.21 -11.87 -3.17
C GLU A 298 2.76 -11.44 -2.92
N ALA A 299 2.47 -10.13 -3.04
CA ALA A 299 1.11 -9.59 -2.92
C ALA A 299 0.17 -10.22 -3.96
N ILE A 300 0.57 -10.24 -5.23
CA ILE A 300 -0.19 -10.83 -6.33
C ILE A 300 -0.44 -12.31 -6.08
N ARG A 301 0.59 -13.07 -5.67
CA ARG A 301 0.46 -14.48 -5.33
C ARG A 301 -0.56 -14.72 -4.20
N LEU A 302 -0.51 -13.91 -3.14
CA LEU A 302 -1.42 -14.04 -1.99
C LEU A 302 -2.86 -13.65 -2.35
N LEU A 303 -3.06 -12.66 -3.23
CA LEU A 303 -4.37 -12.26 -3.73
C LEU A 303 -4.97 -13.37 -4.63
N LYS A 304 -4.18 -13.94 -5.55
CA LYS A 304 -4.59 -15.10 -6.38
C LYS A 304 -4.98 -16.31 -5.53
N ASN A 305 -4.23 -16.61 -4.47
CA ASN A 305 -4.53 -17.71 -3.53
C ASN A 305 -5.86 -17.52 -2.79
N LYS A 306 -6.38 -16.29 -2.72
CA LYS A 306 -7.73 -16.00 -2.21
C LYS A 306 -8.83 -16.12 -3.27
N GLY A 307 -8.49 -16.53 -4.48
CA GLY A 307 -9.42 -16.63 -5.60
C GLY A 307 -9.78 -15.26 -6.21
N ILE A 308 -8.94 -14.26 -6.05
CA ILE A 308 -9.12 -12.93 -6.63
C ILE A 308 -8.49 -12.92 -8.03
N LYS A 309 -9.27 -12.52 -9.04
CA LYS A 309 -8.80 -12.31 -10.40
C LYS A 309 -7.98 -11.02 -10.47
N ILE A 310 -6.82 -11.07 -11.14
CA ILE A 310 -5.95 -9.89 -11.27
C ILE A 310 -5.77 -9.58 -12.75
N ILE A 311 -5.98 -8.31 -13.10
CA ILE A 311 -5.84 -7.75 -14.44
C ILE A 311 -4.84 -6.61 -14.36
N MET A 312 -3.82 -6.60 -15.23
CA MET A 312 -2.89 -5.48 -15.33
C MET A 312 -3.32 -4.55 -16.46
N LEU A 313 -3.41 -3.24 -16.17
CA LEU A 313 -3.57 -2.18 -17.17
C LEU A 313 -2.27 -1.41 -17.35
N THR A 314 -1.94 -1.04 -18.58
CA THR A 314 -0.78 -0.20 -18.87
C THR A 314 -0.90 0.49 -20.22
N GLY A 315 -0.32 1.70 -20.33
CA GLY A 315 -0.10 2.39 -21.60
C GLY A 315 1.08 1.85 -22.41
N ASP A 316 1.90 0.94 -21.83
CA ASP A 316 3.02 0.34 -22.53
C ASP A 316 2.58 -0.54 -23.70
N ASN A 317 3.53 -0.82 -24.60
CA ASN A 317 3.32 -1.80 -25.65
C ASN A 317 3.10 -3.22 -25.10
N GLU A 318 2.49 -4.07 -25.91
CA GLU A 318 2.06 -5.42 -25.52
C GLU A 318 3.22 -6.32 -25.09
N LEU A 319 4.39 -6.20 -25.73
CA LEU A 319 5.58 -7.01 -25.39
C LEU A 319 6.12 -6.68 -23.99
N THR A 320 6.32 -5.40 -23.71
CA THR A 320 6.78 -4.92 -22.40
C THR A 320 5.78 -5.30 -21.30
N ALA A 321 4.50 -5.11 -21.58
CA ALA A 321 3.43 -5.44 -20.64
C ALA A 321 3.38 -6.93 -20.29
N LYS A 322 3.44 -7.81 -21.28
CA LYS A 322 3.46 -9.28 -21.09
C LYS A 322 4.68 -9.75 -20.30
N ASN A 323 5.85 -9.13 -20.51
CA ASN A 323 7.07 -9.50 -19.77
C ASN A 323 6.97 -9.15 -18.29
N ILE A 324 6.52 -7.94 -17.97
CA ILE A 324 6.31 -7.53 -16.57
C ILE A 324 5.26 -8.42 -15.92
N ALA A 325 4.14 -8.69 -16.60
CA ALA A 325 3.09 -9.56 -16.09
C ALA A 325 3.59 -10.98 -15.80
N LYS A 326 4.43 -11.54 -16.67
CA LYS A 326 5.07 -12.85 -16.47
C LYS A 326 6.00 -12.84 -15.24
N GLU A 327 6.75 -11.76 -15.03
CA GLU A 327 7.67 -11.63 -13.90
C GLU A 327 6.94 -11.61 -12.55
N VAL A 328 5.74 -11.00 -12.51
CA VAL A 328 4.89 -10.91 -11.31
C VAL A 328 3.75 -11.95 -11.28
N ASP A 329 3.71 -12.87 -12.25
CA ASP A 329 2.70 -13.93 -12.35
C ASP A 329 1.26 -13.41 -12.56
N ILE A 330 1.05 -12.45 -13.46
CA ILE A 330 -0.28 -11.98 -13.89
C ILE A 330 -0.61 -12.58 -15.26
N ASN A 331 -1.81 -13.16 -15.41
CA ASN A 331 -2.22 -13.85 -16.63
C ASN A 331 -2.99 -12.95 -17.61
N GLU A 332 -3.72 -11.94 -17.11
CA GLU A 332 -4.54 -11.05 -17.93
C GLU A 332 -3.95 -9.65 -17.97
N VAL A 333 -3.66 -9.19 -19.18
CA VAL A 333 -3.01 -7.91 -19.44
C VAL A 333 -3.80 -7.14 -20.49
N ARG A 334 -3.98 -5.85 -20.27
CA ARG A 334 -4.49 -4.87 -21.23
C ARG A 334 -3.40 -3.84 -21.48
N ALA A 335 -2.75 -3.92 -22.62
CA ALA A 335 -1.67 -3.03 -23.05
C ALA A 335 -2.17 -1.94 -24.01
N ASN A 336 -1.34 -0.93 -24.26
CA ASN A 336 -1.65 0.22 -25.13
C ASN A 336 -2.93 0.99 -24.70
N VAL A 337 -3.24 1.03 -23.42
CA VAL A 337 -4.45 1.65 -22.87
C VAL A 337 -4.19 3.13 -22.57
N LEU A 338 -4.96 4.00 -23.22
CA LEU A 338 -4.93 5.44 -22.91
C LEU A 338 -5.62 5.71 -21.56
N PRO A 339 -5.28 6.79 -20.85
CA PRO A 339 -5.92 7.13 -19.56
C PRO A 339 -7.45 7.17 -19.61
N ILE A 340 -8.02 7.70 -20.70
CA ILE A 340 -9.48 7.78 -20.91
C ILE A 340 -10.09 6.39 -21.12
N ASP A 341 -9.40 5.46 -21.77
CA ASP A 341 -9.90 4.12 -22.06
C ASP A 341 -9.89 3.21 -20.82
N LYS A 342 -9.10 3.54 -19.79
CA LYS A 342 -9.07 2.78 -18.52
C LYS A 342 -10.45 2.73 -17.86
N GLU A 343 -11.17 3.84 -17.86
CA GLU A 343 -12.55 3.93 -17.34
C GLU A 343 -13.48 2.93 -18.05
N LYS A 344 -13.45 2.93 -19.38
CA LYS A 344 -14.30 2.05 -20.21
C LYS A 344 -14.01 0.58 -19.94
N ILE A 345 -12.73 0.22 -19.86
CA ILE A 345 -12.33 -1.17 -19.58
C ILE A 345 -12.85 -1.62 -18.22
N ILE A 346 -12.82 -0.75 -17.19
CA ILE A 346 -13.32 -1.09 -15.86
C ILE A 346 -14.83 -1.30 -15.88
N LYS A 347 -15.59 -0.45 -16.58
CA LYS A 347 -17.05 -0.59 -16.73
C LYS A 347 -17.45 -1.88 -17.43
N ASP A 348 -16.63 -2.37 -18.37
CA ASP A 348 -16.89 -3.58 -19.14
C ASP A 348 -16.59 -4.87 -18.34
N ILE A 349 -15.92 -4.78 -17.17
CA ILE A 349 -15.66 -5.94 -16.33
C ILE A 349 -16.96 -6.35 -15.62
N PRO A 350 -17.41 -7.63 -15.77
CA PRO A 350 -18.62 -8.09 -15.09
C PRO A 350 -18.50 -7.98 -13.57
N HIS A 351 -19.41 -7.25 -12.94
CA HIS A 351 -19.47 -7.07 -11.51
C HIS A 351 -20.91 -7.11 -10.98
N ASN A 352 -21.07 -7.39 -9.70
CA ASN A 352 -22.34 -7.36 -8.99
C ASN A 352 -22.09 -7.18 -7.49
N LYS A 353 -23.16 -7.05 -6.69
CA LYS A 353 -23.09 -6.81 -5.25
C LYS A 353 -22.20 -7.79 -4.45
N ASN A 354 -21.93 -8.98 -4.97
CA ASN A 354 -21.11 -10.00 -4.31
C ASN A 354 -19.74 -10.19 -4.96
N ASN A 355 -19.51 -9.59 -6.14
CA ASN A 355 -18.27 -9.68 -6.90
C ASN A 355 -17.87 -8.28 -7.34
N LEU A 356 -17.22 -7.55 -6.45
CA LEU A 356 -16.80 -6.17 -6.70
C LEU A 356 -15.48 -6.13 -7.46
N VAL A 357 -15.34 -5.08 -8.27
CA VAL A 357 -14.12 -4.74 -9.00
C VAL A 357 -13.42 -3.60 -8.28
N ALA A 358 -12.16 -3.81 -7.90
CA ALA A 358 -11.32 -2.76 -7.37
C ALA A 358 -10.30 -2.30 -8.42
N MET A 359 -10.09 -0.99 -8.53
CA MET A 359 -8.96 -0.39 -9.25
C MET A 359 -7.89 0.02 -8.24
N VAL A 360 -6.63 -0.30 -8.55
CA VAL A 360 -5.46 0.11 -7.76
C VAL A 360 -4.52 0.89 -8.65
N GLY A 361 -4.22 2.13 -8.27
CA GLY A 361 -3.39 3.06 -9.05
C GLY A 361 -2.64 4.06 -8.17
N ASP A 362 -1.89 4.97 -8.78
CA ASP A 362 -1.16 6.05 -8.10
C ASP A 362 -2.01 7.30 -7.82
N GLY A 363 -3.21 7.36 -8.38
CA GLY A 363 -4.17 8.45 -8.20
C GLY A 363 -4.00 9.65 -9.12
N VAL A 364 -2.86 9.81 -9.78
CA VAL A 364 -2.61 10.98 -10.66
C VAL A 364 -3.13 10.71 -12.08
N ASN A 365 -2.68 9.59 -12.67
CA ASN A 365 -3.06 9.20 -14.03
C ASN A 365 -4.32 8.33 -14.07
N ASP A 366 -4.74 7.82 -12.93
CA ASP A 366 -5.79 6.83 -12.77
C ASP A 366 -7.03 7.36 -12.07
N ALA A 367 -7.11 8.67 -11.77
CA ALA A 367 -8.20 9.27 -11.00
C ALA A 367 -9.60 8.88 -11.53
N LEU A 368 -9.78 8.94 -12.86
CA LEU A 368 -11.04 8.58 -13.51
C LEU A 368 -11.35 7.08 -13.38
N ALA A 369 -10.33 6.23 -13.48
CA ALA A 369 -10.45 4.78 -13.33
C ALA A 369 -10.74 4.38 -11.88
N LEU A 370 -10.12 5.06 -10.91
CA LEU A 370 -10.35 4.86 -9.48
C LEU A 370 -11.80 5.20 -9.09
N THR A 371 -12.31 6.36 -9.54
CA THR A 371 -13.69 6.79 -9.24
C THR A 371 -14.76 5.94 -9.92
N THR A 372 -14.44 5.31 -11.04
CA THR A 372 -15.38 4.49 -11.82
C THR A 372 -15.50 3.05 -11.30
N SER A 373 -14.48 2.54 -10.64
CA SER A 373 -14.50 1.19 -10.04
C SER A 373 -15.46 1.12 -8.85
N ASP A 374 -15.87 -0.10 -8.45
CA ASP A 374 -16.68 -0.29 -7.24
C ASP A 374 -15.91 0.14 -5.98
N ILE A 375 -14.57 -0.01 -5.99
CA ILE A 375 -13.67 0.42 -4.92
C ILE A 375 -12.37 0.91 -5.55
N GLY A 376 -12.09 2.21 -5.45
CA GLY A 376 -10.83 2.81 -5.85
C GLY A 376 -9.80 2.79 -4.73
N ILE A 377 -8.60 2.27 -4.98
CA ILE A 377 -7.51 2.15 -4.02
C ILE A 377 -6.28 2.90 -4.55
N ALA A 378 -5.88 3.97 -3.89
CA ALA A 378 -4.66 4.69 -4.25
C ALA A 378 -3.45 4.18 -3.44
N ILE A 379 -2.33 3.95 -4.13
CA ILE A 379 -1.04 3.61 -3.52
C ILE A 379 -0.14 4.85 -3.53
N GLY A 380 0.55 5.11 -2.42
CA GLY A 380 1.47 6.24 -2.34
C GLY A 380 0.78 7.56 -2.05
N GLY A 381 -0.19 7.57 -1.17
CA GLY A 381 -1.16 8.60 -0.82
C GLY A 381 -0.64 9.98 -0.44
N GLY A 382 0.38 10.50 -1.14
CA GLY A 382 0.91 11.84 -0.88
C GLY A 382 0.28 12.95 -1.71
N THR A 383 -0.54 12.64 -2.72
CA THR A 383 -1.17 13.66 -3.58
C THR A 383 -2.63 13.87 -3.21
N ASP A 384 -3.05 15.13 -3.17
CA ASP A 384 -4.44 15.48 -2.87
C ASP A 384 -5.40 14.85 -3.89
N ILE A 385 -4.98 14.73 -5.16
CA ILE A 385 -5.75 14.08 -6.24
C ILE A 385 -5.99 12.60 -5.93
N ALA A 386 -4.98 11.87 -5.45
CA ALA A 386 -5.12 10.46 -5.08
C ALA A 386 -6.11 10.29 -3.91
N ILE A 387 -6.03 11.20 -2.94
CA ILE A 387 -6.96 11.22 -1.80
C ILE A 387 -8.39 11.49 -2.28
N GLU A 388 -8.62 12.46 -3.15
CA GLU A 388 -9.96 12.82 -3.62
C GLU A 388 -10.60 11.73 -4.49
N SER A 389 -9.82 11.12 -5.39
CA SER A 389 -10.32 10.19 -6.41
C SER A 389 -10.46 8.73 -5.94
N SER A 390 -9.95 8.36 -4.76
CA SER A 390 -9.99 6.99 -4.26
C SER A 390 -10.89 6.83 -3.04
N ASP A 391 -11.38 5.63 -2.80
CA ASP A 391 -12.13 5.24 -1.60
C ASP A 391 -11.21 4.80 -0.46
N ILE A 392 -10.04 4.26 -0.82
CA ILE A 392 -9.02 3.79 0.11
C ILE A 392 -7.68 4.36 -0.31
N VAL A 393 -6.95 4.93 0.65
CA VAL A 393 -5.60 5.44 0.43
C VAL A 393 -4.62 4.61 1.24
N LEU A 394 -3.63 4.05 0.56
CA LEU A 394 -2.54 3.30 1.18
C LEU A 394 -1.35 4.23 1.38
N ILE A 395 -1.06 4.60 2.62
CA ILE A 395 0.04 5.51 2.95
C ILE A 395 1.38 4.84 2.66
N ARG A 396 1.49 3.56 3.01
CA ARG A 396 2.67 2.76 2.67
C ARG A 396 2.65 2.40 1.19
N ASN A 397 3.79 2.54 0.56
CA ASN A 397 3.95 2.17 -0.85
C ASN A 397 4.04 0.63 -1.04
N SER A 398 3.09 -0.12 -0.49
CA SER A 398 3.09 -1.59 -0.48
C SER A 398 1.81 -2.17 -1.10
N LEU A 399 1.97 -3.02 -2.11
CA LEU A 399 0.84 -3.73 -2.72
C LEU A 399 0.22 -4.79 -1.77
N LEU A 400 0.97 -5.25 -0.75
CA LEU A 400 0.45 -6.12 0.30
C LEU A 400 -0.67 -5.46 1.12
N ASP A 401 -0.71 -4.14 1.17
CA ASP A 401 -1.74 -3.41 1.91
C ASP A 401 -3.12 -3.53 1.26
N VAL A 402 -3.21 -3.79 -0.04
CA VAL A 402 -4.48 -4.17 -0.69
C VAL A 402 -5.03 -5.46 -0.07
N LEU A 403 -4.17 -6.46 0.16
CA LEU A 403 -4.56 -7.69 0.85
C LEU A 403 -4.96 -7.42 2.31
N ASN A 404 -4.25 -6.51 2.99
CA ASN A 404 -4.54 -6.15 4.37
C ASN A 404 -5.90 -5.44 4.50
N VAL A 405 -6.26 -4.56 3.56
CA VAL A 405 -7.60 -3.96 3.47
C VAL A 405 -8.69 -5.02 3.37
N ILE A 406 -8.56 -5.97 2.43
CA ILE A 406 -9.53 -7.05 2.25
C ILE A 406 -9.67 -7.91 3.52
N ASN A 407 -8.55 -8.22 4.18
CA ASN A 407 -8.56 -9.00 5.41
C ASN A 407 -9.18 -8.24 6.59
N LEU A 408 -8.88 -6.95 6.74
CA LEU A 408 -9.45 -6.08 7.76
C LEU A 408 -10.95 -5.94 7.56
N SER A 409 -11.40 -5.63 6.33
CA SER A 409 -12.81 -5.59 5.95
C SER A 409 -13.53 -6.89 6.32
N LYS A 410 -12.95 -8.04 5.96
CA LYS A 410 -13.49 -9.35 6.31
C LYS A 410 -13.61 -9.54 7.83
N ARG A 411 -12.59 -9.14 8.61
CA ARG A 411 -12.60 -9.23 10.07
C ARG A 411 -13.71 -8.38 10.68
N VAL A 412 -13.83 -7.11 10.21
CA VAL A 412 -14.87 -6.18 10.67
C VAL A 412 -16.26 -6.71 10.35
N TYR A 413 -16.49 -7.13 9.09
CA TYR A 413 -17.77 -7.67 8.65
C TYR A 413 -18.21 -8.87 9.50
N PHE A 414 -17.35 -9.87 9.72
CA PHE A 414 -17.70 -11.03 10.53
C PHE A 414 -17.88 -10.69 12.00
N THR A 415 -17.18 -9.69 12.52
CA THR A 415 -17.41 -9.19 13.89
C THR A 415 -18.78 -8.54 13.99
N ILE A 416 -19.20 -7.72 13.00
CA ILE A 416 -20.54 -7.13 12.96
C ILE A 416 -21.61 -8.23 12.92
N ILE A 417 -21.51 -9.18 11.97
CA ILE A 417 -22.48 -10.27 11.85
C ILE A 417 -22.56 -11.09 13.13
N GLY A 418 -21.42 -11.41 13.75
CA GLY A 418 -21.39 -12.14 15.01
C GLY A 418 -22.07 -11.36 16.15
N ASN A 419 -21.80 -10.07 16.26
CA ASN A 419 -22.43 -9.21 17.24
C ASN A 419 -23.95 -9.12 17.05
N LEU A 420 -24.41 -8.94 15.80
CA LEU A 420 -25.82 -8.90 15.46
C LEU A 420 -26.51 -10.23 15.76
N PHE A 421 -25.88 -11.36 15.40
CA PHE A 421 -26.40 -12.69 15.69
C PHE A 421 -26.59 -12.93 17.20
N TRP A 422 -25.55 -12.66 18.00
CA TRP A 422 -25.64 -12.85 19.44
C TRP A 422 -26.62 -11.88 20.08
N ALA A 423 -26.65 -10.60 19.68
CA ALA A 423 -27.61 -9.64 20.19
C ALA A 423 -29.06 -10.03 19.89
N PHE A 424 -29.33 -10.65 18.73
CA PHE A 424 -30.67 -11.07 18.35
C PHE A 424 -31.09 -12.36 19.07
N ILE A 425 -30.25 -13.41 19.05
CA ILE A 425 -30.59 -14.71 19.63
C ILE A 425 -30.75 -14.64 21.14
N TYR A 426 -29.91 -13.81 21.79
CA TYR A 426 -30.02 -13.55 23.23
C TYR A 426 -31.37 -12.95 23.57
N ASN A 427 -31.84 -11.93 22.83
CA ASN A 427 -33.18 -11.34 23.07
C ASN A 427 -34.29 -12.34 22.81
N CYS A 428 -34.22 -13.16 21.76
CA CYS A 428 -35.22 -14.20 21.49
C CYS A 428 -35.33 -15.21 22.64
N ILE A 429 -34.21 -15.69 23.15
CA ILE A 429 -34.18 -16.63 24.31
C ILE A 429 -34.69 -15.92 25.56
N GLY A 430 -34.26 -14.71 25.83
CA GLY A 430 -34.68 -13.91 26.98
C GLY A 430 -36.20 -13.66 27.01
N ILE A 431 -36.80 -13.39 25.85
CA ILE A 431 -38.25 -13.21 25.73
C ILE A 431 -39.00 -14.48 26.13
N LEU A 432 -38.55 -15.68 25.71
CA LEU A 432 -39.15 -16.94 26.11
C LEU A 432 -39.14 -17.13 27.63
N PHE A 433 -38.04 -16.79 28.30
CA PHE A 433 -37.99 -16.82 29.77
C PHE A 433 -38.87 -15.72 30.41
N ALA A 434 -38.90 -14.52 29.82
CA ALA A 434 -39.68 -13.41 30.32
C ALA A 434 -41.21 -13.66 30.22
N THR A 435 -41.66 -14.41 29.22
CA THR A 435 -43.08 -14.81 29.11
C THR A 435 -43.52 -15.73 30.26
N GLY A 436 -42.59 -16.26 31.05
CA GLY A 436 -42.92 -17.23 32.13
C GLY A 436 -43.28 -18.62 31.63
N MET A 437 -43.12 -18.93 30.35
CA MET A 437 -43.48 -20.22 29.75
C MET A 437 -42.77 -21.43 30.41
N PHE A 438 -41.58 -21.22 30.97
CA PHE A 438 -40.79 -22.24 31.63
C PHE A 438 -41.06 -22.35 33.13
N VAL A 439 -41.81 -21.43 33.75
CA VAL A 439 -42.12 -21.46 35.20
C VAL A 439 -42.88 -22.71 35.61
N PRO A 440 -43.88 -23.21 34.83
CA PRO A 440 -44.55 -24.47 35.17
C PRO A 440 -43.65 -25.71 35.14
N LEU A 441 -42.57 -25.68 34.35
CA LEU A 441 -41.63 -26.82 34.16
C LEU A 441 -40.44 -26.76 35.12
N LEU A 442 -39.92 -25.57 35.39
CA LEU A 442 -38.65 -25.34 36.09
C LEU A 442 -38.83 -24.72 37.49
N GLY A 443 -40.07 -24.32 37.87
CA GLY A 443 -40.41 -23.72 39.16
C GLY A 443 -40.29 -22.19 39.17
N GLU A 444 -40.83 -21.55 40.20
CA GLU A 444 -40.91 -20.09 40.35
C GLU A 444 -39.55 -19.38 40.38
N ASN A 445 -38.49 -20.07 40.75
CA ASN A 445 -37.14 -19.53 40.78
C ASN A 445 -36.63 -19.11 39.36
N PHE A 446 -37.27 -19.60 38.31
CA PHE A 446 -36.96 -19.25 36.91
C PHE A 446 -37.81 -18.09 36.36
N LYS A 447 -38.56 -17.41 37.21
CA LYS A 447 -39.27 -16.16 36.86
C LYS A 447 -38.27 -15.05 36.60
N LEU A 448 -38.22 -14.59 35.36
CA LEU A 448 -37.35 -13.48 34.98
C LEU A 448 -37.94 -12.16 35.47
N SER A 449 -37.31 -11.52 36.46
CA SER A 449 -37.72 -10.19 36.89
C SER A 449 -37.20 -9.09 35.91
N PRO A 450 -37.90 -7.94 35.81
CA PRO A 450 -37.43 -6.81 34.98
C PRO A 450 -36.01 -6.35 35.35
N MET A 451 -35.63 -6.47 36.62
CA MET A 451 -34.29 -6.12 37.11
C MET A 451 -33.21 -7.05 36.55
N ILE A 452 -33.45 -8.36 36.55
CA ILE A 452 -32.54 -9.33 35.93
C ILE A 452 -32.47 -9.12 34.42
N GLY A 453 -33.62 -8.86 33.78
CA GLY A 453 -33.67 -8.53 32.37
C GLY A 453 -32.78 -7.31 31.99
N SER A 454 -32.87 -6.25 32.79
CA SER A 454 -32.05 -5.04 32.60
C SER A 454 -30.55 -5.31 32.81
N ALA A 455 -30.17 -6.08 33.82
CA ALA A 455 -28.78 -6.48 34.04
C ALA A 455 -28.22 -7.29 32.88
N CYS A 456 -28.99 -8.24 32.39
CA CYS A 456 -28.62 -9.05 31.25
C CYS A 456 -28.43 -8.21 29.96
N MET A 457 -29.28 -7.19 29.71
CA MET A 457 -29.12 -6.22 28.61
C MET A 457 -27.80 -5.45 28.72
N ALA A 458 -27.45 -4.97 29.92
CA ALA A 458 -26.19 -4.27 30.13
C ALA A 458 -24.99 -5.17 29.78
N PHE A 459 -25.00 -6.43 30.22
CA PHE A 459 -23.96 -7.39 29.88
C PHE A 459 -23.88 -7.67 28.36
N SER A 460 -25.02 -7.79 27.68
CA SER A 460 -25.04 -7.97 26.23
C SER A 460 -24.36 -6.81 25.49
N SER A 461 -24.63 -5.57 25.91
CA SER A 461 -24.00 -4.37 25.31
C SER A 461 -22.49 -4.36 25.57
N ILE A 462 -22.05 -4.70 26.78
CA ILE A 462 -20.61 -4.81 27.09
C ILE A 462 -19.95 -5.88 26.24
N PHE A 463 -20.59 -7.05 26.08
CA PHE A 463 -20.04 -8.12 25.23
C PHE A 463 -19.85 -7.69 23.79
N VAL A 464 -20.81 -6.99 23.19
CA VAL A 464 -20.72 -6.46 21.83
C VAL A 464 -19.53 -5.51 21.67
N VAL A 465 -19.32 -4.61 22.64
CA VAL A 465 -18.18 -3.68 22.63
C VAL A 465 -16.86 -4.43 22.77
N LEU A 466 -16.76 -5.35 23.74
CA LEU A 466 -15.55 -6.15 23.94
C LEU A 466 -15.20 -6.99 22.70
N ASN A 467 -16.21 -7.60 22.07
CA ASN A 467 -15.97 -8.35 20.82
C ASN A 467 -15.51 -7.43 19.68
N ALA A 468 -16.08 -6.22 19.54
CA ALA A 468 -15.62 -5.26 18.56
C ALA A 468 -14.16 -4.83 18.81
N LEU A 469 -13.75 -4.66 20.08
CA LEU A 469 -12.36 -4.32 20.42
C LEU A 469 -11.35 -5.42 20.01
N THR A 470 -11.81 -6.68 19.79
CA THR A 470 -10.93 -7.73 19.26
C THR A 470 -10.40 -7.45 17.84
N ILE A 471 -11.00 -6.50 17.12
CA ILE A 471 -10.49 -6.02 15.83
C ILE A 471 -9.10 -5.41 15.99
N ASN A 472 -8.78 -4.79 17.14
CA ASN A 472 -7.45 -4.25 17.43
C ASN A 472 -6.34 -5.32 17.44
N LEU A 473 -6.70 -6.59 17.65
CA LEU A 473 -5.78 -7.72 17.56
C LEU A 473 -5.47 -8.14 16.11
N PHE A 474 -6.05 -7.48 15.13
CA PHE A 474 -5.75 -7.75 13.73
C PHE A 474 -4.27 -7.50 13.43
N LYS A 475 -3.61 -8.53 12.87
CA LYS A 475 -2.21 -8.49 12.46
C LYS A 475 -2.14 -8.43 10.93
N PRO A 476 -1.54 -7.38 10.37
CA PRO A 476 -1.38 -7.26 8.92
C PRO A 476 -0.38 -8.31 8.40
N LYS A 477 -0.53 -8.71 7.15
CA LYS A 477 0.51 -9.42 6.42
C LYS A 477 1.60 -8.40 6.07
N ALA A 478 2.81 -8.65 6.56
CA ALA A 478 4.00 -7.88 6.21
C ALA A 478 4.84 -8.65 5.18
N TYR A 479 5.57 -7.93 4.36
CA TYR A 479 6.57 -8.53 3.50
C TYR A 479 7.63 -9.20 4.36
N ASN A 480 7.75 -10.51 4.23
CA ASN A 480 8.66 -11.27 5.06
C ASN A 480 10.04 -11.31 4.40
N ASN A 481 10.87 -10.31 4.68
CA ASN A 481 12.28 -10.31 4.26
C ASN A 481 13.01 -11.59 4.68
N LYS A 482 12.51 -12.33 5.70
CA LYS A 482 13.09 -13.62 6.13
C LYS A 482 12.97 -14.73 5.09
N LYS A 483 12.07 -14.66 4.09
CA LYS A 483 12.00 -15.68 3.02
C LYS A 483 13.04 -15.45 1.91
N VAL A 484 13.43 -14.20 1.67
CA VAL A 484 14.62 -13.91 0.86
C VAL A 484 15.89 -14.27 1.65
N ASN A 485 15.84 -14.14 2.98
CA ASN A 485 16.87 -14.59 3.91
C ASN A 485 16.76 -16.09 4.28
N GLY A 486 15.77 -16.82 3.80
CA GLY A 486 15.66 -18.28 4.02
C GLY A 486 16.73 -19.09 3.26
N GLU A 487 17.30 -18.51 2.20
CA GLU A 487 18.57 -18.98 1.62
C GLU A 487 19.79 -18.36 2.33
N ILE A 488 19.61 -17.28 3.10
CA ILE A 488 20.65 -16.59 3.87
C ILE A 488 20.76 -17.16 5.30
N SER A 489 19.75 -17.88 5.80
CA SER A 489 19.76 -18.41 7.18
C SER A 489 20.75 -19.56 7.43
N ASN A 490 21.48 -19.99 6.41
CA ASN A 490 22.65 -20.88 6.55
C ASN A 490 23.97 -20.19 6.17
N MET A 491 24.00 -18.85 6.02
CA MET A 491 25.23 -18.13 5.76
C MET A 491 25.94 -17.83 7.08
N GLU A 492 27.22 -18.19 7.12
CA GLU A 492 28.11 -17.74 8.18
C GLU A 492 28.28 -16.24 8.09
N LYS A 493 28.21 -15.55 9.22
CA LYS A 493 28.45 -14.12 9.34
C LYS A 493 29.74 -13.89 10.10
N ILE A 494 30.70 -13.25 9.43
CA ILE A 494 32.01 -12.90 10.02
C ILE A 494 32.11 -11.38 10.08
N GLU A 495 32.49 -10.86 11.23
CA GLU A 495 32.79 -9.46 11.46
C GLU A 495 34.30 -9.28 11.58
N LEU A 496 34.87 -8.36 10.80
CA LEU A 496 36.28 -8.01 10.84
C LEU A 496 36.42 -6.54 11.22
N ASN A 497 37.38 -6.24 12.07
CA ASN A 497 37.84 -4.89 12.28
C ASN A 497 38.88 -4.54 11.21
N VAL A 498 38.70 -3.41 10.50
CA VAL A 498 39.56 -2.98 9.40
C VAL A 498 40.12 -1.59 9.69
N ASN A 499 41.42 -1.53 9.92
CA ASN A 499 42.12 -0.27 10.15
C ASN A 499 42.81 0.22 8.87
N GLY A 500 43.05 1.53 8.80
CA GLY A 500 43.72 2.18 7.67
C GLY A 500 42.77 2.77 6.61
N MET A 501 41.44 2.58 6.74
CA MET A 501 40.47 3.24 5.86
C MET A 501 40.33 4.72 6.26
N MET A 502 40.52 5.64 5.29
CA MET A 502 40.41 7.10 5.54
C MET A 502 39.28 7.76 4.74
N CYS A 503 38.74 7.09 3.72
CA CYS A 503 37.70 7.67 2.84
C CYS A 503 36.83 6.56 2.21
N MET A 504 35.74 6.97 1.52
CA MET A 504 34.83 6.06 0.85
C MET A 504 35.48 5.25 -0.29
N HIS A 505 36.59 5.71 -0.87
CA HIS A 505 37.36 4.94 -1.83
C HIS A 505 38.05 3.74 -1.16
N CYS A 506 38.55 3.92 0.04
CA CYS A 506 39.12 2.82 0.84
C CYS A 506 38.03 1.77 1.19
N VAL A 507 36.84 2.22 1.58
CA VAL A 507 35.67 1.34 1.83
C VAL A 507 35.34 0.48 0.60
N LYS A 508 35.31 1.11 -0.58
CA LYS A 508 35.05 0.40 -1.85
C LYS A 508 36.13 -0.62 -2.16
N HIS A 509 37.39 -0.29 -1.96
CA HIS A 509 38.54 -1.15 -2.22
C HIS A 509 38.56 -2.37 -1.29
N VAL A 510 38.29 -2.17 0.00
CA VAL A 510 38.11 -3.27 0.97
C VAL A 510 36.92 -4.16 0.61
N LYS A 511 35.80 -3.55 0.21
CA LYS A 511 34.59 -4.28 -0.19
C LYS A 511 34.84 -5.15 -1.43
N GLU A 512 35.53 -4.63 -2.43
CA GLU A 512 35.89 -5.38 -3.65
C GLU A 512 36.87 -6.54 -3.33
N ALA A 513 37.87 -6.31 -2.48
CA ALA A 513 38.79 -7.34 -2.04
C ALA A 513 38.09 -8.48 -1.30
N LEU A 514 37.15 -8.18 -0.44
CA LEU A 514 36.38 -9.18 0.29
C LEU A 514 35.37 -9.92 -0.61
N LEU A 515 34.75 -9.25 -1.58
CA LEU A 515 33.84 -9.86 -2.54
C LEU A 515 34.55 -10.82 -3.51
N SER A 516 35.86 -10.63 -3.74
CA SER A 516 36.67 -11.54 -4.58
C SER A 516 37.00 -12.88 -3.89
N CYS A 517 36.74 -13.04 -2.58
CA CYS A 517 37.00 -14.25 -1.83
C CYS A 517 35.93 -15.32 -2.10
N ASN A 518 36.36 -16.57 -2.29
CA ASN A 518 35.47 -17.71 -2.50
C ASN A 518 34.53 -17.92 -1.29
N GLY A 519 33.24 -18.03 -1.58
CA GLY A 519 32.23 -18.27 -0.57
C GLY A 519 31.54 -16.98 -0.05
N VAL A 520 32.10 -15.79 -0.31
CA VAL A 520 31.52 -14.50 0.07
C VAL A 520 30.39 -14.14 -0.89
N LYS A 521 29.22 -13.82 -0.33
CA LYS A 521 28.03 -13.40 -1.09
C LYS A 521 27.64 -11.95 -0.85
N HIS A 522 27.85 -11.47 0.38
CA HIS A 522 27.54 -10.09 0.73
C HIS A 522 28.60 -9.51 1.66
N VAL A 523 28.93 -8.22 1.46
CA VAL A 523 29.92 -7.50 2.28
C VAL A 523 29.42 -6.08 2.51
N ASP A 524 29.35 -5.69 3.77
CA ASP A 524 29.14 -4.31 4.18
C ASP A 524 30.35 -3.79 4.96
N VAL A 525 30.88 -2.65 4.52
CA VAL A 525 32.06 -2.02 5.13
C VAL A 525 31.67 -0.63 5.63
N TYR A 526 31.94 -0.39 6.88
CA TYR A 526 31.59 0.86 7.59
C TYR A 526 32.87 1.63 7.95
N LEU A 527 32.98 2.86 7.44
CA LEU A 527 34.14 3.71 7.67
C LEU A 527 34.22 4.16 9.13
N ASP A 528 33.09 4.64 9.67
CA ASP A 528 33.01 5.25 11.00
C ASP A 528 33.29 4.25 12.13
N SER A 529 32.77 3.04 12.01
CA SER A 529 32.97 1.96 12.98
C SER A 529 34.22 1.10 12.70
N LYS A 530 34.91 1.35 11.58
CA LYS A 530 36.07 0.57 11.10
C LYS A 530 35.80 -0.94 11.05
N LYS A 531 34.59 -1.34 10.64
CA LYS A 531 34.13 -2.71 10.62
C LYS A 531 33.71 -3.14 9.21
N ALA A 532 33.99 -4.41 8.89
CA ALA A 532 33.46 -5.08 7.72
C ALA A 532 32.62 -6.28 8.18
N ILE A 533 31.40 -6.38 7.69
CA ILE A 533 30.47 -7.47 7.93
C ILE A 533 30.39 -8.29 6.65
N ILE A 534 30.77 -9.58 6.73
CA ILE A 534 30.87 -10.49 5.59
C ILE A 534 29.87 -11.62 5.79
N GLU A 535 29.04 -11.90 4.79
CA GLU A 535 28.05 -12.97 4.81
C GLU A 535 28.29 -13.90 3.61
N GLY A 536 28.32 -15.22 3.88
CA GLY A 536 28.59 -16.22 2.83
C GLY A 536 28.58 -17.66 3.34
N ASN A 537 28.98 -18.59 2.50
CA ASN A 537 29.03 -20.01 2.81
C ASN A 537 30.46 -20.49 2.90
N ASN A 538 30.79 -21.29 3.93
CA ASN A 538 32.13 -21.81 4.18
C ASN A 538 33.21 -20.71 4.24
N LEU A 539 32.95 -19.65 5.00
CA LEU A 539 33.87 -18.53 5.16
C LEU A 539 35.06 -18.92 6.03
N SER A 540 36.25 -18.56 5.58
CA SER A 540 37.48 -18.71 6.37
C SER A 540 37.96 -17.33 6.82
N LYS A 541 37.92 -17.05 8.13
CA LYS A 541 38.32 -15.75 8.70
C LYS A 541 39.75 -15.39 8.29
N ASP A 542 40.68 -16.35 8.26
CA ASP A 542 42.08 -16.11 7.90
C ASP A 542 42.24 -15.69 6.43
N LYS A 543 41.43 -16.26 5.51
CA LYS A 543 41.44 -15.87 4.08
C LYS A 543 40.90 -14.47 3.87
N LEU A 544 39.86 -14.11 4.61
CA LEU A 544 39.25 -12.76 4.55
C LEU A 544 40.20 -11.69 5.11
N ILE A 545 40.89 -11.98 6.23
CA ILE A 545 41.92 -11.11 6.80
C ILE A 545 43.07 -10.91 5.81
N ASN A 546 43.53 -11.99 5.17
CA ASN A 546 44.61 -11.91 4.19
C ASN A 546 44.21 -11.12 2.94
N ALA A 547 42.94 -11.22 2.48
CA ALA A 547 42.46 -10.44 1.36
C ALA A 547 42.46 -8.94 1.67
N VAL A 548 42.05 -8.55 2.88
CA VAL A 548 42.09 -7.14 3.33
C VAL A 548 43.52 -6.64 3.48
N LYS A 549 44.44 -7.47 4.01
CA LYS A 549 45.85 -7.13 4.11
C LYS A 549 46.51 -6.96 2.73
N ASN A 550 46.20 -7.83 1.78
CA ASN A 550 46.69 -7.73 0.40
C ASN A 550 46.18 -6.49 -0.31
N ALA A 551 45.02 -5.98 0.09
CA ALA A 551 44.46 -4.71 -0.39
C ALA A 551 45.11 -3.48 0.30
N GLY A 552 46.07 -3.66 1.20
CA GLY A 552 46.82 -2.57 1.84
C GLY A 552 46.19 -2.03 3.13
N TYR A 553 45.31 -2.79 3.79
CA TYR A 553 44.67 -2.42 5.04
C TYR A 553 44.89 -3.45 6.13
N ASP A 554 44.90 -3.05 7.39
CA ASP A 554 45.00 -3.98 8.50
C ASP A 554 43.64 -4.52 8.93
N ALA A 555 43.53 -5.88 9.06
CA ALA A 555 42.32 -6.54 9.52
C ALA A 555 42.64 -7.59 10.61
N PHE A 556 41.70 -7.73 11.56
CA PHE A 556 41.79 -8.68 12.68
C PHE A 556 40.41 -9.12 13.20
#